data_a94e9f0dc8a059c5c9ed860045b58a46
#
_entry.id   a94e9f0dc8a059c5c9ed860045b58a46
#
_cell.length_a   1.000
_cell.length_b   1.000
_cell.length_c   1.000
_cell.angle_alpha   90.00
_cell.angle_beta   90.00
_cell.angle_gamma   90.00
#
_symmetry.space_group_name_H-M   'P 1'
#
loop_
_entity.id
_entity.type
_entity.pdbx_description
1 polymer ?
#
loop_
_entity_poly.entity_id
_entity_poly.type
_entity_poly.pdbx_seq_one_letter_code
_entity_poly.pdbx_strand_id
1 'polypeptide(L)'
;KPLKIKTYNSEKALDILIKDVFINNFAWNKIYKKEIFTENNINFPIGKTYEDMYVSYRLFHKSKKVSVINKKLYCYVKHKKSITATFTEKNFNDIISGLFEMKKYLLKNNIYKKYAFSYNFLLLKNILFLIYRIIFSKDINFKTKTKLLYKLKNSR
;
A
#
# COMPACT_ATOMS: atom_id res chain seq x y z
N LYS A 1 -0.59 -28.56 -5.72
CA LYS A 1 0.26 -28.52 -4.51
C LYS A 1 -0.61 -28.62 -3.28
N PRO A 2 -0.18 -29.32 -2.21
CA PRO A 2 -0.95 -29.43 -0.98
C PRO A 2 -1.18 -28.03 -0.37
N LEU A 3 -2.30 -27.87 0.33
CA LEU A 3 -2.61 -26.64 1.05
C LEU A 3 -1.57 -26.43 2.15
N LYS A 4 -0.90 -25.29 2.09
CA LYS A 4 0.02 -24.85 3.15
C LYS A 4 -0.50 -23.54 3.75
N ILE A 5 -0.61 -23.52 5.07
CA ILE A 5 -0.99 -22.32 5.83
C ILE A 5 0.20 -21.92 6.68
N LYS A 6 0.62 -20.66 6.59
CA LYS A 6 1.66 -20.10 7.43
C LYS A 6 1.09 -18.95 8.24
N THR A 7 1.15 -19.07 9.57
CA THR A 7 0.63 -18.05 10.47
C THR A 7 1.78 -17.23 11.06
N TYR A 8 1.60 -15.92 11.06
CA TYR A 8 2.52 -14.94 11.63
C TYR A 8 1.84 -14.20 12.78
N ASN A 9 2.61 -13.77 13.76
CA ASN A 9 2.14 -12.76 14.71
C ASN A 9 2.00 -11.40 14.00
N SER A 10 1.29 -10.47 14.64
CA SER A 10 1.04 -9.13 14.11
C SER A 10 2.32 -8.43 13.66
N GLU A 11 3.35 -8.46 14.49
CA GLU A 11 4.60 -7.74 14.23
C GLU A 11 5.30 -8.21 12.96
N LYS A 12 5.47 -9.53 12.82
CA LYS A 12 6.11 -10.11 11.63
C LYS A 12 5.26 -9.94 10.38
N ALA A 13 3.93 -10.07 10.53
CA ALA A 13 3.01 -9.87 9.42
C ALA A 13 3.04 -8.41 8.92
N LEU A 14 3.08 -7.44 9.84
CA LEU A 14 3.18 -6.02 9.52
C LEU A 14 4.51 -5.68 8.81
N ASP A 15 5.63 -6.22 9.28
CA ASP A 15 6.94 -6.06 8.64
C ASP A 15 6.92 -6.52 7.18
N ILE A 16 6.35 -7.71 6.93
CA ILE A 16 6.23 -8.29 5.59
C ILE A 16 5.28 -7.46 4.71
N LEU A 17 4.15 -7.00 5.27
CA LEU A 17 3.18 -6.18 4.56
C LEU A 17 3.78 -4.82 4.16
N ILE A 18 4.49 -4.15 5.08
CA ILE A 18 5.10 -2.84 4.79
C ILE A 18 6.08 -2.96 3.62
N LYS A 19 6.88 -4.01 3.55
CA LYS A 19 7.79 -4.25 2.40
C LYS A 19 7.03 -4.43 1.08
N ASP A 20 5.77 -4.86 1.15
CA ASP A 20 4.89 -5.08 -0.01
C ASP A 20 5.54 -5.96 -1.11
N VAL A 21 6.18 -7.04 -0.68
CA VAL A 21 6.86 -8.00 -1.58
C VAL A 21 6.15 -9.34 -1.56
N PHE A 22 5.98 -9.95 -0.39
CA PHE A 22 5.36 -11.27 -0.23
C PHE A 22 3.88 -11.19 0.17
N ILE A 23 3.54 -10.32 1.11
CA ILE A 23 2.15 -9.95 1.42
C ILE A 23 1.98 -8.53 0.90
N ASN A 24 1.20 -8.39 -0.18
CA ASN A 24 0.96 -7.09 -0.78
C ASN A 24 -0.16 -6.33 -0.07
N ASN A 25 -0.22 -5.02 -0.29
CA ASN A 25 -1.25 -4.16 0.32
C ASN A 25 -2.66 -4.37 -0.24
N PHE A 26 -2.84 -5.14 -1.33
CA PHE A 26 -4.15 -5.35 -1.97
C PHE A 26 -5.24 -5.79 -0.99
N ALA A 27 -6.38 -5.08 -0.98
CA ALA A 27 -7.53 -5.44 -0.16
C ALA A 27 -8.25 -6.71 -0.64
N TRP A 28 -8.33 -6.91 -1.96
CA TRP A 28 -9.10 -7.98 -2.61
C TRP A 28 -8.57 -9.40 -2.38
N ASN A 29 -7.33 -9.58 -1.96
CA ASN A 29 -6.73 -10.90 -1.71
C ASN A 29 -6.72 -11.29 -0.21
N LYS A 30 -7.55 -10.64 0.61
CA LYS A 30 -7.57 -10.80 2.06
C LYS A 30 -8.98 -10.91 2.60
N ILE A 31 -9.10 -11.62 3.70
CA ILE A 31 -10.32 -11.68 4.52
C ILE A 31 -9.95 -11.14 5.90
N TYR A 32 -10.80 -10.28 6.44
CA TYR A 32 -10.60 -9.64 7.73
C TYR A 32 -11.78 -9.94 8.65
N LYS A 33 -11.51 -10.07 9.94
CA LYS A 33 -12.56 -10.02 10.95
C LYS A 33 -13.16 -8.63 11.00
N LYS A 34 -14.47 -8.50 10.94
CA LYS A 34 -15.20 -7.21 10.96
C LYS A 34 -14.86 -6.38 12.19
N GLU A 35 -14.71 -7.05 13.33
CA GLU A 35 -14.42 -6.42 14.63
C GLU A 35 -13.13 -5.58 14.58
N ILE A 36 -12.12 -5.99 13.78
CA ILE A 36 -10.86 -5.23 13.66
C ILE A 36 -11.13 -3.81 13.10
N PHE A 37 -12.09 -3.68 12.20
CA PHE A 37 -12.50 -2.38 11.67
C PHE A 37 -13.27 -1.56 12.69
N THR A 38 -14.32 -2.14 13.27
CA THR A 38 -15.26 -1.44 14.15
C THR A 38 -14.64 -1.03 15.47
N GLU A 39 -13.90 -1.92 16.14
CA GLU A 39 -13.26 -1.66 17.43
C GLU A 39 -12.10 -0.65 17.34
N ASN A 40 -11.47 -0.53 16.17
CA ASN A 40 -10.34 0.38 15.96
C ASN A 40 -10.70 1.62 15.10
N ASN A 41 -11.97 1.78 14.75
CA ASN A 41 -12.45 2.87 13.91
C ASN A 41 -11.62 3.02 12.61
N ILE A 42 -11.38 1.88 11.94
CA ILE A 42 -10.61 1.83 10.69
C ILE A 42 -11.59 1.78 9.52
N ASN A 43 -11.49 2.74 8.62
CA ASN A 43 -12.32 2.80 7.41
C ASN A 43 -11.45 3.05 6.18
N PHE A 44 -11.90 2.58 5.02
CA PHE A 44 -11.28 2.94 3.75
C PHE A 44 -11.57 4.41 3.43
N PRO A 45 -10.55 5.18 3.02
CA PRO A 45 -10.74 6.60 2.71
C PRO A 45 -11.58 6.77 1.43
N ILE A 46 -12.60 7.62 1.50
CA ILE A 46 -13.45 7.95 0.35
C ILE A 46 -12.66 8.80 -0.65
N GLY A 47 -12.83 8.51 -1.94
CA GLY A 47 -12.26 9.31 -3.02
C GLY A 47 -10.74 9.15 -3.23
N LYS A 48 -10.07 8.21 -2.55
CA LYS A 48 -8.67 7.88 -2.78
C LYS A 48 -8.51 6.75 -3.79
N THR A 49 -7.48 6.82 -4.62
CA THR A 49 -6.95 5.66 -5.34
C THR A 49 -5.88 4.99 -4.48
N TYR A 50 -5.67 3.68 -4.63
CA TYR A 50 -4.77 2.90 -3.76
C TYR A 50 -5.15 3.01 -2.27
N GLU A 51 -6.45 3.00 -2.00
CA GLU A 51 -7.06 3.13 -0.67
C GLU A 51 -6.59 2.06 0.32
N ASP A 52 -6.20 0.90 -0.19
CA ASP A 52 -5.62 -0.19 0.56
C ASP A 52 -4.27 0.17 1.23
N MET A 53 -3.47 1.05 0.61
CA MET A 53 -2.25 1.57 1.21
C MET A 53 -2.49 2.37 2.50
N TYR A 54 -3.68 2.92 2.69
CA TYR A 54 -4.05 3.71 3.87
C TYR A 54 -4.55 2.86 5.02
N VAL A 55 -4.99 1.63 4.74
CA VAL A 55 -5.75 0.81 5.68
C VAL A 55 -5.03 -0.48 6.06
N SER A 56 -4.43 -1.19 5.11
CA SER A 56 -3.90 -2.54 5.33
C SER A 56 -2.91 -2.62 6.49
N TYR A 57 -1.98 -1.67 6.63
CA TYR A 57 -1.01 -1.66 7.72
C TYR A 57 -1.66 -1.44 9.10
N ARG A 58 -2.75 -0.67 9.17
CA ARG A 58 -3.50 -0.44 10.43
C ARG A 58 -4.18 -1.74 10.86
N LEU A 59 -4.83 -2.44 9.91
CA LEU A 59 -5.47 -3.72 10.18
C LEU A 59 -4.47 -4.79 10.63
N PHE A 60 -3.30 -4.86 9.98
CA PHE A 60 -2.25 -5.80 10.37
C PHE A 60 -1.67 -5.48 11.74
N HIS A 61 -1.46 -4.21 12.05
CA HIS A 61 -0.99 -3.77 13.37
C HIS A 61 -1.97 -4.16 14.49
N LYS A 62 -3.27 -4.07 14.22
CA LYS A 62 -4.34 -4.40 15.18
C LYS A 62 -4.71 -5.88 15.21
N SER A 63 -4.24 -6.68 14.26
CA SER A 63 -4.47 -8.12 14.23
C SER A 63 -3.59 -8.83 15.25
N LYS A 64 -4.12 -9.86 15.92
CA LYS A 64 -3.31 -10.74 16.78
C LYS A 64 -2.45 -11.71 15.96
N LYS A 65 -3.03 -12.27 14.90
CA LYS A 65 -2.40 -13.25 14.00
C LYS A 65 -2.86 -13.01 12.57
N VAL A 66 -1.98 -13.30 11.60
CA VAL A 66 -2.26 -13.25 10.16
C VAL A 66 -1.85 -14.57 9.55
N SER A 67 -2.79 -15.27 8.91
CA SER A 67 -2.53 -16.52 8.20
C SER A 67 -2.46 -16.29 6.71
N VAL A 68 -1.44 -16.83 6.08
CA VAL A 68 -1.22 -16.79 4.62
C VAL A 68 -1.44 -18.18 4.05
N ILE A 69 -2.24 -18.27 3.00
CA ILE A 69 -2.60 -19.51 2.32
C ILE A 69 -1.95 -19.51 0.94
N ASN A 70 -1.26 -20.61 0.57
CA ASN A 70 -0.58 -20.76 -0.72
C ASN A 70 -1.52 -21.20 -1.86
N LYS A 71 -2.79 -20.83 -1.83
CA LYS A 71 -3.79 -21.22 -2.82
C LYS A 71 -4.32 -19.99 -3.55
N LYS A 72 -4.46 -20.08 -4.87
CA LYS A 72 -5.09 -19.05 -5.69
C LYS A 72 -6.60 -19.14 -5.49
N LEU A 73 -7.19 -18.21 -4.73
CA LEU A 73 -8.61 -18.21 -4.37
C LEU A 73 -9.38 -17.03 -4.98
N TYR A 74 -8.69 -16.11 -5.66
CA TYR A 74 -9.28 -14.92 -6.26
C TYR A 74 -8.80 -14.76 -7.70
N CYS A 75 -9.72 -14.47 -8.60
CA CYS A 75 -9.43 -14.15 -10.00
C CYS A 75 -9.50 -12.63 -10.21
N TYR A 76 -8.36 -12.00 -10.37
CA TYR A 76 -8.29 -10.56 -10.67
C TYR A 76 -8.42 -10.32 -12.16
N VAL A 77 -9.58 -9.84 -12.61
CA VAL A 77 -9.86 -9.54 -14.03
C VAL A 77 -9.38 -8.14 -14.36
N LYS A 78 -8.46 -8.03 -15.33
CA LYS A 78 -7.97 -6.73 -15.81
C LYS A 78 -8.87 -6.19 -16.93
N HIS A 79 -9.27 -4.95 -16.80
CA HIS A 79 -10.05 -4.24 -17.81
C HIS A 79 -9.31 -2.99 -18.29
N LYS A 80 -9.46 -2.61 -19.57
CA LYS A 80 -8.87 -1.38 -20.13
C LYS A 80 -9.32 -0.10 -19.40
N LYS A 81 -10.52 -0.11 -18.80
CA LYS A 81 -11.09 1.00 -18.02
C LYS A 81 -10.82 0.90 -16.50
N SER A 82 -9.91 0.02 -16.07
CA SER A 82 -9.55 -0.09 -14.66
C SER A 82 -8.92 1.22 -14.14
N ILE A 83 -9.22 1.59 -12.90
CA ILE A 83 -8.65 2.78 -12.22
C ILE A 83 -7.12 2.79 -12.28
N THR A 84 -6.49 1.61 -12.26
CA THR A 84 -5.04 1.45 -12.31
C THR A 84 -4.47 1.41 -13.73
N ALA A 85 -5.31 1.39 -14.78
CA ALA A 85 -4.87 1.35 -16.17
C ALA A 85 -4.25 2.68 -16.63
N THR A 86 -4.81 3.80 -16.16
CA THR A 86 -4.32 5.16 -16.44
C THR A 86 -3.51 5.72 -15.27
N PHE A 87 -2.56 6.60 -15.56
CA PHE A 87 -1.77 7.30 -14.53
C PHE A 87 -2.06 8.80 -14.58
N THR A 88 -2.50 9.36 -13.47
CA THR A 88 -2.92 10.75 -13.34
C THR A 88 -2.16 11.45 -12.21
N GLU A 89 -2.20 12.79 -12.16
CA GLU A 89 -1.68 13.56 -11.03
C GLU A 89 -2.37 13.16 -9.72
N LYS A 90 -3.65 12.77 -9.78
CA LYS A 90 -4.38 12.24 -8.61
C LYS A 90 -3.74 10.96 -8.08
N ASN A 91 -3.44 9.99 -8.95
CA ASN A 91 -2.77 8.75 -8.55
C ASN A 91 -1.41 9.02 -7.87
N PHE A 92 -0.62 9.95 -8.43
CA PHE A 92 0.64 10.38 -7.84
C PHE A 92 0.44 10.94 -6.42
N ASN A 93 -0.47 11.91 -6.27
CA ASN A 93 -0.72 12.55 -4.98
C ASN A 93 -1.26 11.54 -3.94
N ASP A 94 -2.12 10.62 -4.35
CA ASP A 94 -2.69 9.61 -3.44
C ASP A 94 -1.62 8.61 -2.96
N ILE A 95 -0.70 8.17 -3.83
CA ILE A 95 0.43 7.32 -3.41
C ILE A 95 1.31 8.04 -2.41
N ILE A 96 1.74 9.28 -2.71
CA ILE A 96 2.58 10.07 -1.82
C ILE A 96 1.88 10.29 -0.47
N SER A 97 0.61 10.70 -0.49
CA SER A 97 -0.20 10.89 0.72
C SER A 97 -0.31 9.60 1.54
N GLY A 98 -0.51 8.43 0.89
CA GLY A 98 -0.59 7.14 1.55
C GLY A 98 0.71 6.77 2.29
N LEU A 99 1.86 7.05 1.67
CA LEU A 99 3.17 6.84 2.31
C LEU A 99 3.35 7.75 3.54
N PHE A 100 2.99 9.03 3.43
CA PHE A 100 3.05 9.96 4.56
C PHE A 100 2.12 9.56 5.70
N GLU A 101 0.89 9.16 5.40
CA GLU A 101 -0.06 8.69 6.42
C GLU A 101 0.44 7.42 7.12
N MET A 102 1.08 6.49 6.40
CA MET A 102 1.71 5.32 7.02
C MET A 102 2.84 5.75 7.96
N LYS A 103 3.75 6.65 7.53
CA LYS A 103 4.84 7.16 8.37
C LYS A 103 4.30 7.81 9.65
N LYS A 104 3.32 8.69 9.50
CA LYS A 104 2.65 9.38 10.61
C LYS A 104 2.04 8.38 11.60
N TYR A 105 1.38 7.35 11.10
CA TYR A 105 0.82 6.30 11.94
C TYR A 105 1.89 5.53 12.71
N LEU A 106 2.98 5.13 12.04
CA LEU A 106 4.09 4.42 12.69
C LEU A 106 4.76 5.26 13.78
N LEU A 107 4.91 6.58 13.54
CA LEU A 107 5.44 7.53 14.53
C LEU A 107 4.47 7.69 15.70
N LYS A 108 3.18 7.93 15.44
CA LYS A 108 2.15 8.10 16.47
C LYS A 108 2.03 6.90 17.42
N ASN A 109 2.27 5.69 16.90
CA ASN A 109 2.22 4.46 17.70
C ASN A 109 3.58 4.05 18.29
N ASN A 110 4.62 4.89 18.19
CA ASN A 110 5.98 4.64 18.67
C ASN A 110 6.65 3.37 18.10
N ILE A 111 6.24 2.94 16.89
CA ILE A 111 6.76 1.74 16.24
C ILE A 111 7.60 2.05 14.99
N TYR A 112 7.81 3.32 14.64
CA TYR A 112 8.55 3.69 13.43
C TYR A 112 9.97 3.11 13.42
N LYS A 113 10.71 3.23 14.54
CA LYS A 113 12.08 2.70 14.63
C LYS A 113 12.15 1.21 14.30
N LYS A 114 11.18 0.43 14.76
CA LYS A 114 11.08 -1.01 14.52
C LYS A 114 10.89 -1.35 13.03
N TYR A 115 10.13 -0.54 12.30
CA TYR A 115 9.79 -0.77 10.90
C TYR A 115 10.49 0.19 9.92
N ALA A 116 11.45 0.98 10.38
CA ALA A 116 12.12 2.00 9.57
C ALA A 116 12.74 1.42 8.29
N PHE A 117 13.42 0.28 8.37
CA PHE A 117 13.99 -0.39 7.21
C PHE A 117 12.90 -0.77 6.20
N SER A 118 11.83 -1.41 6.65
CA SER A 118 10.73 -1.87 5.79
C SER A 118 9.99 -0.70 5.16
N TYR A 119 9.78 0.39 5.92
CA TYR A 119 9.18 1.61 5.42
C TYR A 119 10.07 2.31 4.37
N ASN A 120 11.36 2.44 4.62
CA ASN A 120 12.28 3.05 3.67
C ASN A 120 12.41 2.22 2.38
N PHE A 121 12.36 0.89 2.50
CA PHE A 121 12.30 -0.01 1.34
C PHE A 121 11.01 0.22 0.51
N LEU A 122 9.85 0.31 1.18
CA LEU A 122 8.58 0.64 0.52
C LEU A 122 8.63 2.01 -0.15
N LEU A 123 9.18 3.01 0.54
CA LEU A 123 9.34 4.37 0.03
C LEU A 123 10.18 4.37 -1.26
N LEU A 124 11.36 3.74 -1.23
CA LEU A 124 12.22 3.62 -2.41
C LEU A 124 11.51 2.92 -3.58
N LYS A 125 10.84 1.80 -3.31
CA LYS A 125 10.07 1.06 -4.31
C LYS A 125 9.00 1.96 -4.97
N ASN A 126 8.26 2.73 -4.18
CA ASN A 126 7.23 3.63 -4.70
C ASN A 126 7.83 4.84 -5.44
N ILE A 127 8.95 5.39 -5.00
CA ILE A 127 9.67 6.46 -5.73
C ILE A 127 10.07 5.95 -7.12
N LEU A 128 10.69 4.77 -7.21
CA LEU A 128 11.08 4.16 -8.49
C LEU A 128 9.86 3.88 -9.38
N PHE A 129 8.78 3.37 -8.80
CA PHE A 129 7.52 3.18 -9.50
C PHE A 129 6.95 4.49 -10.04
N LEU A 130 6.94 5.56 -9.25
CA LEU A 130 6.43 6.87 -9.66
C LEU A 130 7.30 7.48 -10.77
N ILE A 131 8.62 7.39 -10.67
CA ILE A 131 9.54 7.85 -11.73
C ILE A 131 9.24 7.11 -13.03
N TYR A 132 9.14 5.77 -12.97
CA TYR A 132 8.80 4.97 -14.13
C TYR A 132 7.46 5.41 -14.74
N ARG A 133 6.39 5.55 -13.93
CA ARG A 133 5.07 5.97 -14.39
C ARG A 133 5.08 7.38 -14.98
N ILE A 134 5.80 8.33 -14.39
CA ILE A 134 5.91 9.71 -14.90
C ILE A 134 6.59 9.71 -16.27
N ILE A 135 7.70 9.01 -16.42
CA ILE A 135 8.48 9.01 -17.68
C ILE A 135 7.70 8.31 -18.81
N PHE A 136 7.22 7.11 -18.56
CA PHE A 136 6.68 6.23 -19.60
C PHE A 136 5.15 6.32 -19.80
N SER A 137 4.43 7.04 -18.94
CA SER A 137 2.99 7.22 -19.13
C SER A 137 2.69 8.08 -20.36
N LYS A 138 1.71 7.62 -21.14
CA LYS A 138 1.12 8.39 -22.26
C LYS A 138 -0.08 9.22 -21.80
N ASP A 139 -0.53 9.03 -20.56
CA ASP A 139 -1.76 9.62 -20.01
C ASP A 139 -1.55 11.08 -19.55
N ILE A 140 -0.29 11.50 -19.37
CA ILE A 140 0.07 12.84 -18.91
C ILE A 140 1.00 13.55 -19.88
N ASN A 141 0.76 14.85 -20.08
CA ASN A 141 1.56 15.70 -20.97
C ASN A 141 2.92 16.09 -20.35
N PHE A 142 3.81 16.64 -21.17
CA PHE A 142 5.17 17.01 -20.74
C PHE A 142 5.18 17.99 -19.57
N LYS A 143 4.32 19.01 -19.56
CA LYS A 143 4.21 19.99 -18.47
C LYS A 143 3.84 19.33 -17.14
N THR A 144 2.93 18.38 -17.17
CA THR A 144 2.57 17.60 -15.97
C THR A 144 3.72 16.72 -15.50
N LYS A 145 4.45 16.07 -16.43
CA LYS A 145 5.62 15.24 -16.08
C LYS A 145 6.67 16.05 -15.32
N THR A 146 7.07 17.21 -15.84
CA THR A 146 8.06 18.09 -15.17
C THR A 146 7.58 18.55 -13.81
N LYS A 147 6.31 18.95 -13.69
CA LYS A 147 5.68 19.31 -12.41
C LYS A 147 5.75 18.17 -11.38
N LEU A 148 5.42 16.93 -11.79
CA LEU A 148 5.43 15.78 -10.87
C LEU A 148 6.85 15.37 -10.47
N LEU A 149 7.83 15.43 -11.37
CA LEU A 149 9.25 15.19 -11.02
C LEU A 149 9.76 16.24 -10.02
N TYR A 150 9.40 17.52 -10.21
CA TYR A 150 9.73 18.57 -9.25
C TYR A 150 9.09 18.33 -7.88
N LYS A 151 7.81 17.97 -7.84
CA LYS A 151 7.11 17.60 -6.59
C LYS A 151 7.79 16.42 -5.90
N LEU A 152 8.18 15.38 -6.65
CA LEU A 152 8.83 14.20 -6.09
C LEU A 152 10.17 14.52 -5.46
N LYS A 153 10.99 15.39 -6.12
CA LYS A 153 12.27 15.88 -5.60
C LYS A 153 12.10 16.62 -4.26
N ASN A 154 11.02 17.38 -4.11
CA ASN A 154 10.77 18.24 -2.94
C ASN A 154 9.83 17.60 -1.89
N SER A 155 9.34 16.37 -2.11
CA SER A 155 8.57 15.62 -1.11
C SER A 155 9.53 15.03 -0.07
N ARG A 156 9.83 15.79 0.98
CA ARG A 156 10.64 15.38 2.14
C ARG A 156 9.75 15.03 3.33
#